data_e0bccf495ea14d77418778aed5f8bdaa
#
_entry.id   e0bccf495ea14d77418778aed5f8bdaa
#
_cell.length_a   1.000
_cell.length_b   1.000
_cell.length_c   1.000
_cell.angle_alpha   90.00
_cell.angle_beta   90.00
_cell.angle_gamma   90.00
#
_symmetry.space_group_name_H-M   'P 1'
#
loop_
_entity.id
_entity.type
_entity.pdbx_description
1 polymer ?
#
loop_
_entity_poly.entity_id
_entity_poly.type
_entity_poly.pdbx_seq_one_letter_code
_entity_poly.pdbx_strand_id
1 'polypeptide(L)'
;MAIRAKGLMALLVTTSLSVSACATEGLASLPLPAPSGGSGGYTLTAVFSNALNVPMMAKVKLAGADVGELESMQARDYTAVTTLRIREGVQLPKGSTAELRSATPLGDVFIAIKPPPSVQPGAALLRDGDTIGLESTTAAATVESVLSSAAILVNGGAVRNFTNIINGLGKATGDQGRLR
;
A
#
# COMPACT_ATOMS: atom_id res chain seq x y z
N MET A 1 25.37 -63.22 -12.94
CA MET A 1 25.91 -61.83 -12.88
C MET A 1 24.95 -60.79 -13.46
N ALA A 2 23.97 -61.13 -14.28
CA ALA A 2 23.02 -60.22 -14.95
C ALA A 2 21.90 -59.64 -14.03
N ILE A 3 21.53 -60.32 -12.93
CA ILE A 3 20.43 -59.91 -12.04
C ILE A 3 20.83 -58.72 -11.16
N ARG A 4 22.11 -58.64 -10.76
CA ARG A 4 22.60 -57.50 -9.93
C ARG A 4 22.69 -56.20 -10.72
N ALA A 5 22.98 -56.27 -12.02
CA ALA A 5 23.03 -55.10 -12.89
C ALA A 5 21.67 -54.45 -13.13
N LYS A 6 20.62 -55.28 -13.27
CA LYS A 6 19.23 -54.79 -13.46
C LYS A 6 18.68 -54.11 -12.20
N GLY A 7 19.04 -54.60 -10.99
CA GLY A 7 18.66 -53.97 -9.73
C GLY A 7 19.36 -52.61 -9.49
N LEU A 8 20.63 -52.51 -9.87
CA LEU A 8 21.40 -51.28 -9.74
C LEU A 8 20.91 -50.19 -10.70
N MET A 9 20.50 -50.60 -11.92
CA MET A 9 19.95 -49.68 -12.92
C MET A 9 18.54 -49.19 -12.55
N ALA A 10 17.71 -50.00 -11.93
CA ALA A 10 16.40 -49.63 -11.41
C ALA A 10 16.53 -48.66 -10.24
N LEU A 11 17.52 -48.85 -9.36
CA LEU A 11 17.77 -47.95 -8.23
C LEU A 11 18.28 -46.55 -8.68
N LEU A 12 19.12 -46.49 -9.71
CA LEU A 12 19.61 -45.26 -10.31
C LEU A 12 18.49 -44.45 -11.01
N VAL A 13 17.54 -45.11 -11.66
CA VAL A 13 16.41 -44.46 -12.31
C VAL A 13 15.43 -43.91 -11.29
N THR A 14 15.18 -44.61 -10.19
CA THR A 14 14.29 -44.11 -9.13
C THR A 14 14.87 -42.92 -8.38
N THR A 15 16.19 -42.86 -8.17
CA THR A 15 16.85 -41.74 -7.52
C THR A 15 16.87 -40.48 -8.41
N SER A 16 16.98 -40.63 -9.74
CA SER A 16 16.97 -39.46 -10.65
C SER A 16 15.60 -38.82 -10.81
N LEU A 17 14.51 -39.57 -10.62
CA LEU A 17 13.14 -39.02 -10.66
C LEU A 17 12.82 -38.19 -9.39
N SER A 18 13.44 -38.48 -8.25
CA SER A 18 13.14 -37.75 -6.98
C SER A 18 13.80 -36.39 -6.90
N VAL A 19 14.84 -36.10 -7.70
CA VAL A 19 15.56 -34.82 -7.68
C VAL A 19 14.88 -33.77 -8.55
N SER A 20 14.04 -34.18 -9.52
CA SER A 20 13.33 -33.23 -10.40
C SER A 20 12.13 -32.54 -9.74
N ALA A 21 11.66 -33.01 -8.58
CA ALA A 21 10.51 -32.44 -7.89
C ALA A 21 10.81 -31.11 -7.21
N CYS A 22 12.10 -30.75 -7.01
CA CYS A 22 12.49 -29.48 -6.39
C CYS A 22 12.76 -28.33 -7.38
N ALA A 23 12.68 -28.60 -8.69
CA ALA A 23 12.94 -27.60 -9.72
C ALA A 23 11.66 -26.98 -10.31
N THR A 24 10.49 -27.31 -9.80
CA THR A 24 9.27 -26.60 -10.16
C THR A 24 9.24 -25.28 -9.36
N GLU A 25 9.44 -24.17 -10.03
CA GLU A 25 8.94 -22.89 -9.54
C GLU A 25 7.53 -23.16 -9.04
N GLY A 26 7.30 -22.91 -7.73
CA GLY A 26 6.09 -23.38 -7.05
C GLY A 26 4.80 -22.99 -7.76
N LEU A 27 3.67 -23.48 -7.31
CA LEU A 27 2.31 -23.20 -7.84
C LEU A 27 2.03 -21.72 -8.14
N ALA A 28 2.86 -20.81 -7.62
CA ALA A 28 2.83 -19.38 -7.90
C ALA A 28 3.18 -19.00 -9.35
N SER A 29 3.87 -19.88 -10.10
CA SER A 29 4.20 -19.65 -11.51
C SER A 29 3.11 -20.12 -12.49
N LEU A 30 2.08 -20.82 -12.00
CA LEU A 30 0.95 -21.18 -12.83
C LEU A 30 0.16 -19.93 -13.20
N PRO A 31 -0.08 -19.66 -14.50
CA PRO A 31 -0.94 -18.58 -14.93
C PRO A 31 -2.41 -18.94 -14.59
N LEU A 32 -2.74 -18.84 -13.30
CA LEU A 32 -4.12 -18.96 -12.89
C LEU A 32 -4.86 -17.74 -13.42
N PRO A 33 -6.00 -17.88 -14.10
CA PRO A 33 -6.81 -16.75 -14.48
C PRO A 33 -7.20 -16.02 -13.20
N ALA A 34 -6.65 -14.80 -13.03
CA ALA A 34 -7.04 -13.97 -11.92
C ALA A 34 -8.56 -13.72 -11.99
N PRO A 35 -9.30 -13.79 -10.89
CA PRO A 35 -10.75 -13.53 -10.88
C PRO A 35 -11.14 -12.15 -11.44
N SER A 36 -10.19 -11.25 -11.57
CA SER A 36 -10.29 -9.90 -12.15
C SER A 36 -9.69 -9.79 -13.55
N GLY A 37 -9.22 -10.89 -14.17
CA GLY A 37 -8.58 -10.91 -15.48
C GLY A 37 -9.56 -10.81 -16.65
N GLY A 38 -10.57 -9.94 -16.59
CA GLY A 38 -11.27 -9.50 -17.78
C GLY A 38 -10.26 -8.80 -18.71
N SER A 39 -10.24 -9.21 -19.98
CA SER A 39 -9.36 -8.68 -21.02
C SER A 39 -9.68 -7.23 -21.40
N GLY A 40 -10.56 -6.54 -20.68
CA GLY A 40 -10.95 -5.15 -20.86
C GLY A 40 -10.52 -4.29 -19.66
N GLY A 41 -10.36 -3.02 -19.91
CA GLY A 41 -9.98 -2.03 -18.91
C GLY A 41 -8.92 -1.08 -19.44
N TYR A 42 -8.43 -0.20 -18.59
CA TYR A 42 -7.39 0.76 -18.92
C TYR A 42 -6.35 0.87 -17.80
N THR A 43 -5.19 1.37 -18.13
CA THR A 43 -4.10 1.54 -17.18
C THR A 43 -3.97 2.99 -16.75
N LEU A 44 -3.66 3.21 -15.49
CA LEU A 44 -3.29 4.51 -14.95
C LEU A 44 -1.92 4.40 -14.28
N THR A 45 -1.16 5.47 -14.35
CA THR A 45 0.05 5.62 -13.55
C THR A 45 -0.28 6.42 -12.30
N ALA A 46 0.15 5.97 -11.11
CA ALA A 46 0.10 6.78 -9.90
C ALA A 46 1.49 6.86 -9.29
N VAL A 47 1.92 8.09 -8.93
CA VAL A 47 3.26 8.35 -8.38
C VAL A 47 3.14 8.67 -6.90
N PHE A 48 3.73 7.83 -6.04
CA PHE A 48 3.73 8.03 -4.60
C PHE A 48 5.12 8.39 -4.08
N SER A 49 5.17 9.20 -3.04
CA SER A 49 6.44 9.50 -2.34
C SER A 49 7.03 8.26 -1.66
N ASN A 50 6.17 7.33 -1.25
CA ASN A 50 6.54 6.06 -0.63
C ASN A 50 5.41 5.05 -0.84
N ALA A 51 5.75 3.82 -1.19
CA ALA A 51 4.81 2.72 -1.36
C ALA A 51 5.24 1.50 -0.53
N LEU A 52 5.72 1.74 0.69
CA LEU A 52 6.14 0.69 1.61
C LEU A 52 4.98 -0.27 1.92
N ASN A 53 5.28 -1.55 1.93
CA ASN A 53 4.34 -2.63 2.24
C ASN A 53 3.13 -2.75 1.28
N VAL A 54 3.17 -2.15 0.10
CA VAL A 54 2.15 -2.37 -0.93
C VAL A 54 2.44 -3.70 -1.63
N PRO A 55 1.58 -4.71 -1.50
CA PRO A 55 1.80 -5.99 -2.17
C PRO A 55 1.54 -5.87 -3.68
N MET A 56 2.18 -6.72 -4.46
CA MET A 56 1.79 -6.90 -5.86
C MET A 56 0.33 -7.35 -5.93
N MET A 57 -0.40 -6.91 -6.93
CA MET A 57 -1.85 -7.12 -7.09
C MET A 57 -2.70 -6.50 -5.96
N ALA A 58 -2.15 -5.52 -5.22
CA ALA A 58 -2.92 -4.72 -4.26
C ALA A 58 -4.20 -4.20 -4.91
N LYS A 59 -5.31 -4.27 -4.19
CA LYS A 59 -6.61 -3.84 -4.74
C LYS A 59 -6.66 -2.32 -4.90
N VAL A 60 -7.23 -1.88 -6.02
CA VAL A 60 -7.62 -0.49 -6.23
C VAL A 60 -9.10 -0.36 -5.90
N LYS A 61 -9.43 0.54 -4.99
CA LYS A 61 -10.80 0.72 -4.50
C LYS A 61 -11.33 2.13 -4.80
N LEU A 62 -12.58 2.18 -5.22
CA LEU A 62 -13.35 3.42 -5.36
C LEU A 62 -14.58 3.32 -4.45
N ALA A 63 -14.72 4.24 -3.50
CA ALA A 63 -15.80 4.21 -2.51
C ALA A 63 -15.95 2.85 -1.78
N GLY A 64 -14.83 2.13 -1.58
CA GLY A 64 -14.80 0.82 -0.91
C GLY A 64 -14.97 -0.38 -1.85
N ALA A 65 -15.46 -0.19 -3.07
CA ALA A 65 -15.60 -1.27 -4.04
C ALA A 65 -14.28 -1.51 -4.79
N ASP A 66 -13.96 -2.77 -5.07
CA ASP A 66 -12.78 -3.14 -5.86
C ASP A 66 -13.01 -2.77 -7.33
N VAL A 67 -12.22 -1.85 -7.85
CA VAL A 67 -12.32 -1.35 -9.24
C VAL A 67 -11.09 -1.66 -10.08
N GLY A 68 -10.05 -2.24 -9.49
CA GLY A 68 -8.83 -2.58 -10.20
C GLY A 68 -7.79 -3.21 -9.29
N GLU A 69 -6.57 -3.29 -9.79
CA GLU A 69 -5.42 -3.85 -9.06
C GLU A 69 -4.11 -3.20 -9.50
N LEU A 70 -3.10 -3.27 -8.64
CA LEU A 70 -1.73 -2.88 -8.92
C LEU A 70 -1.10 -3.92 -9.86
N GLU A 71 -0.71 -3.50 -11.06
CA GLU A 71 -0.07 -4.36 -12.05
C GLU A 71 1.45 -4.39 -11.88
N SER A 72 2.05 -3.23 -11.67
CA SER A 72 3.50 -3.11 -11.46
C SER A 72 3.86 -1.90 -10.60
N MET A 73 5.04 -1.95 -9.99
CA MET A 73 5.60 -0.87 -9.20
C MET A 73 7.11 -0.80 -9.42
N GLN A 74 7.63 0.41 -9.62
CA GLN A 74 9.05 0.67 -9.83
C GLN A 74 9.49 1.90 -9.04
N ALA A 75 10.69 1.87 -8.48
CA ALA A 75 11.31 3.05 -7.90
C ALA A 75 11.94 3.87 -9.03
N ARG A 76 11.61 5.15 -9.09
CA ARG A 76 12.20 6.12 -10.04
C ARG A 76 12.29 7.48 -9.36
N ASP A 77 13.45 8.10 -9.44
CA ASP A 77 13.68 9.46 -8.90
C ASP A 77 13.19 9.62 -7.45
N TYR A 78 13.54 8.66 -6.59
CA TYR A 78 13.12 8.61 -5.17
C TYR A 78 11.61 8.57 -4.95
N THR A 79 10.83 8.18 -5.96
CA THR A 79 9.39 7.97 -5.88
C THR A 79 9.01 6.55 -6.28
N ALA A 80 7.84 6.11 -5.87
CA ALA A 80 7.25 4.85 -6.31
C ALA A 80 6.28 5.14 -7.46
N VAL A 81 6.65 4.74 -8.67
CA VAL A 81 5.80 4.81 -9.85
C VAL A 81 5.04 3.49 -9.96
N THR A 82 3.72 3.55 -9.87
CA THR A 82 2.84 2.39 -9.90
C THR A 82 1.98 2.39 -11.16
N THR A 83 1.79 1.22 -11.76
CA THR A 83 0.83 1.01 -12.84
C THR A 83 -0.40 0.30 -12.28
N LEU A 84 -1.54 0.93 -12.41
CA LEU A 84 -2.82 0.45 -11.93
C LEU A 84 -3.66 0.00 -13.12
N ARG A 85 -4.16 -1.24 -13.09
CA ARG A 85 -5.14 -1.73 -14.05
C ARG A 85 -6.54 -1.48 -13.50
N ILE A 86 -7.31 -0.67 -14.20
CA ILE A 86 -8.69 -0.34 -13.84
C ILE A 86 -9.63 -1.16 -14.71
N ARG A 87 -10.67 -1.72 -14.10
CA ARG A 87 -11.67 -2.54 -14.81
C ARG A 87 -12.46 -1.71 -15.80
N GLU A 88 -12.90 -2.38 -16.87
CA GLU A 88 -13.78 -1.80 -17.86
C GLU A 88 -15.08 -1.26 -17.21
N GLY A 89 -15.59 -0.16 -17.74
CA GLY A 89 -16.81 0.49 -17.25
C GLY A 89 -16.63 1.38 -16.02
N VAL A 90 -15.46 1.35 -15.36
CA VAL A 90 -15.16 2.25 -14.25
C VAL A 90 -14.77 3.63 -14.77
N GLN A 91 -15.51 4.66 -14.39
CA GLN A 91 -15.25 6.04 -14.78
C GLN A 91 -14.62 6.81 -13.62
N LEU A 92 -13.42 7.32 -13.82
CA LEU A 92 -12.69 8.12 -12.84
C LEU A 92 -12.56 9.56 -13.36
N PRO A 93 -13.15 10.56 -12.67
CA PRO A 93 -13.03 11.95 -13.08
C PRO A 93 -11.57 12.44 -13.00
N LYS A 94 -11.16 13.32 -13.91
CA LYS A 94 -9.88 14.05 -13.77
C LYS A 94 -9.90 14.86 -12.46
N GLY A 95 -8.74 14.94 -11.81
CA GLY A 95 -8.62 15.50 -10.46
C GLY A 95 -8.92 14.49 -9.35
N SER A 96 -9.15 13.22 -9.68
CA SER A 96 -9.15 12.14 -8.68
C SER A 96 -7.77 12.02 -8.03
N THR A 97 -7.77 11.72 -6.74
CA THR A 97 -6.56 11.48 -5.95
C THR A 97 -6.41 10.00 -5.63
N ALA A 98 -5.18 9.55 -5.39
CA ALA A 98 -4.89 8.18 -4.96
C ALA A 98 -4.22 8.18 -3.59
N GLU A 99 -4.71 7.35 -2.68
CA GLU A 99 -4.21 7.25 -1.32
C GLU A 99 -3.89 5.78 -0.99
N LEU A 100 -2.69 5.53 -0.48
CA LEU A 100 -2.36 4.23 0.10
C LEU A 100 -3.00 4.14 1.48
N ARG A 101 -3.79 3.10 1.71
CA ARG A 101 -4.50 2.89 2.97
C ARG A 101 -4.29 1.48 3.47
N SER A 102 -4.15 1.32 4.77
CA SER A 102 -4.16 0.01 5.42
C SER A 102 -5.61 -0.43 5.67
N ALA A 103 -5.95 -1.63 5.24
CA ALA A 103 -7.24 -2.24 5.52
C ALA A 103 -7.30 -2.81 6.94
N THR A 104 -6.15 -3.25 7.44
CA THR A 104 -6.01 -3.86 8.76
C THR A 104 -4.74 -3.36 9.45
N PRO A 105 -4.67 -3.40 10.79
CA PRO A 105 -3.45 -3.08 11.53
C PRO A 105 -2.25 -3.97 11.16
N LEU A 106 -2.50 -5.12 10.54
CA LEU A 106 -1.47 -6.09 10.13
C LEU A 106 -0.82 -5.76 8.79
N GLY A 107 -1.23 -4.67 8.11
CA GLY A 107 -0.51 -4.15 6.95
C GLY A 107 -1.08 -4.55 5.59
N ASP A 108 -2.34 -4.92 5.51
CA ASP A 108 -3.02 -5.15 4.23
C ASP A 108 -3.26 -3.79 3.54
N VAL A 109 -2.34 -3.41 2.65
CA VAL A 109 -2.38 -2.10 2.00
C VAL A 109 -3.13 -2.19 0.66
N PHE A 110 -4.01 -1.23 0.42
CA PHE A 110 -4.73 -1.06 -0.83
C PHE A 110 -4.63 0.39 -1.32
N ILE A 111 -4.97 0.62 -2.58
CA ILE A 111 -4.97 1.94 -3.21
C ILE A 111 -6.41 2.45 -3.25
N ALA A 112 -6.71 3.50 -2.49
CA ALA A 112 -8.02 4.15 -2.52
C ALA A 112 -8.00 5.30 -3.54
N ILE A 113 -8.86 5.24 -4.55
CA ILE A 113 -9.11 6.35 -5.44
C ILE A 113 -10.26 7.18 -4.87
N LYS A 114 -10.06 8.49 -4.80
CA LYS A 114 -11.06 9.45 -4.35
C LYS A 114 -11.36 10.43 -5.48
N PRO A 115 -12.59 10.51 -5.96
CA PRO A 115 -13.00 11.57 -6.90
C PRO A 115 -12.84 12.95 -6.26
N PRO A 116 -12.73 14.03 -7.04
CA PRO A 116 -12.76 15.39 -6.51
C PRO A 116 -14.07 15.64 -5.77
N PRO A 117 -14.09 16.56 -4.77
CA PRO A 117 -15.26 16.82 -3.93
C PRO A 117 -16.51 17.24 -4.71
N SER A 118 -16.32 17.86 -5.86
CA SER A 118 -17.41 18.25 -6.76
C SER A 118 -17.12 17.74 -8.16
N VAL A 119 -17.94 16.82 -8.63
CA VAL A 119 -17.89 16.31 -10.01
C VAL A 119 -19.06 16.93 -10.77
N GLN A 120 -18.78 17.80 -11.74
CA GLN A 120 -19.83 18.37 -12.59
C GLN A 120 -20.28 17.34 -13.65
N PRO A 121 -21.55 17.37 -14.07
CA PRO A 121 -21.99 16.58 -15.20
C PRO A 121 -21.13 16.88 -16.44
N GLY A 122 -20.61 15.83 -17.09
CA GLY A 122 -19.68 15.98 -18.23
C GLY A 122 -18.22 16.26 -17.87
N ALA A 123 -17.83 16.12 -16.60
CA ALA A 123 -16.42 16.24 -16.20
C ALA A 123 -15.52 15.31 -17.02
N ALA A 124 -14.33 15.80 -17.40
CA ALA A 124 -13.35 14.99 -18.11
C ALA A 124 -12.94 13.78 -17.27
N LEU A 125 -12.83 12.64 -17.92
CA LEU A 125 -12.43 11.37 -17.27
C LEU A 125 -10.93 11.09 -17.47
N LEU A 126 -10.36 10.35 -16.54
CA LEU A 126 -9.06 9.72 -16.70
C LEU A 126 -9.17 8.64 -17.77
N ARG A 127 -8.16 8.56 -18.62
CA ARG A 127 -8.07 7.64 -19.77
C ARG A 127 -6.85 6.74 -19.61
N ASP A 128 -6.77 5.76 -20.48
CA ASP A 128 -5.60 4.88 -20.56
C ASP A 128 -4.31 5.70 -20.70
N GLY A 129 -3.30 5.36 -19.89
CA GLY A 129 -2.02 6.05 -19.83
C GLY A 129 -2.00 7.35 -19.03
N ASP A 130 -3.13 7.87 -18.53
CA ASP A 130 -3.15 9.08 -17.70
C ASP A 130 -2.41 8.85 -16.37
N THR A 131 -1.86 9.94 -15.83
CA THR A 131 -1.05 9.90 -14.60
C THR A 131 -1.72 10.71 -13.47
N ILE A 132 -1.79 10.10 -12.28
CA ILE A 132 -2.07 10.77 -11.02
C ILE A 132 -0.70 11.14 -10.42
N GLY A 133 -0.37 12.42 -10.45
CA GLY A 133 0.94 12.92 -10.03
C GLY A 133 1.13 12.89 -8.51
N LEU A 134 2.37 13.13 -8.08
CA LEU A 134 2.78 13.08 -6.68
C LEU A 134 1.97 14.03 -5.78
N GLU A 135 1.57 15.17 -6.31
CA GLU A 135 0.74 16.19 -5.62
C GLU A 135 -0.70 15.71 -5.36
N SER A 136 -1.15 14.71 -6.11
CA SER A 136 -2.49 14.12 -6.02
C SER A 136 -2.47 12.72 -5.37
N THR A 137 -1.35 12.36 -4.74
CA THR A 137 -1.20 11.06 -4.05
C THR A 137 -0.83 11.25 -2.59
N THR A 138 -1.19 10.28 -1.77
CA THR A 138 -0.84 10.24 -0.34
C THR A 138 -0.31 8.86 0.00
N ALA A 139 0.87 8.81 0.61
CA ALA A 139 1.44 7.56 1.13
C ALA A 139 0.70 7.11 2.42
N ALA A 140 0.70 5.81 2.68
CA ALA A 140 0.16 5.28 3.93
C ALA A 140 0.97 5.81 5.13
N ALA A 141 0.28 6.25 6.17
CA ALA A 141 0.93 6.51 7.45
C ALA A 141 1.36 5.18 8.08
N THR A 142 2.61 5.07 8.48
CA THR A 142 3.11 3.90 9.19
C THR A 142 2.86 4.04 10.70
N VAL A 143 2.75 2.91 11.39
CA VAL A 143 2.61 2.89 12.86
C VAL A 143 3.78 3.62 13.52
N GLU A 144 4.99 3.46 12.96
CA GLU A 144 6.20 4.12 13.43
C GLU A 144 6.10 5.65 13.29
N SER A 145 5.55 6.15 12.19
CA SER A 145 5.37 7.59 11.98
C SER A 145 4.35 8.18 12.97
N VAL A 146 3.28 7.45 13.26
CA VAL A 146 2.28 7.84 14.25
C VAL A 146 2.88 7.84 15.65
N LEU A 147 3.61 6.78 16.03
CA LEU A 147 4.29 6.69 17.32
C LEU A 147 5.36 7.77 17.49
N SER A 148 6.15 8.03 16.44
CA SER A 148 7.13 9.13 16.45
C SER A 148 6.46 10.49 16.65
N SER A 149 5.36 10.75 15.95
CA SER A 149 4.60 11.98 16.09
C SER A 149 4.00 12.14 17.50
N ALA A 150 3.47 11.05 18.04
CA ALA A 150 2.97 11.00 19.41
C ALA A 150 4.09 11.24 20.44
N ALA A 151 5.27 10.64 20.25
CA ALA A 151 6.42 10.83 21.11
C ALA A 151 6.90 12.30 21.11
N ILE A 152 6.93 12.95 19.94
CA ILE A 152 7.26 14.37 19.81
C ILE A 152 6.23 15.23 20.54
N LEU A 153 4.95 14.93 20.42
CA LEU A 153 3.89 15.67 21.11
C LEU A 153 4.00 15.55 22.63
N VAL A 154 4.27 14.34 23.14
CA VAL A 154 4.41 14.09 24.58
C VAL A 154 5.72 14.71 25.12
N ASN A 155 6.84 14.53 24.43
CA ASN A 155 8.15 14.99 24.87
C ASN A 155 8.41 16.46 24.50
N GLY A 156 7.80 16.97 23.43
CA GLY A 156 8.15 18.24 22.79
C GLY A 156 7.53 19.50 23.38
N GLY A 157 6.65 19.41 24.37
CA GLY A 157 6.14 20.66 24.92
C GLY A 157 4.78 20.61 25.60
N ALA A 158 3.92 19.63 25.34
CA ALA A 158 2.63 19.57 26.00
C ALA A 158 2.78 19.46 27.52
N VAL A 159 3.67 18.60 28.00
CA VAL A 159 3.96 18.44 29.43
C VAL A 159 4.63 19.67 30.02
N ARG A 160 5.63 20.25 29.33
CA ARG A 160 6.29 21.51 29.80
C ARG A 160 5.33 22.68 29.81
N ASN A 161 4.51 22.85 28.79
CA ASN A 161 3.55 23.95 28.75
C ASN A 161 2.47 23.77 29.82
N PHE A 162 2.01 22.55 30.08
CA PHE A 162 1.08 22.28 31.17
C PHE A 162 1.70 22.59 32.54
N THR A 163 2.94 22.20 32.76
CA THR A 163 3.70 22.54 33.99
C THR A 163 3.87 24.06 34.14
N ASN A 164 4.18 24.75 33.04
CA ASN A 164 4.32 26.22 33.07
C ASN A 164 2.99 26.94 33.38
N ILE A 165 1.88 26.42 32.84
CA ILE A 165 0.54 26.97 33.15
C ILE A 165 0.20 26.74 34.60
N ILE A 166 0.42 25.54 35.14
CA ILE A 166 0.16 25.21 36.56
C ILE A 166 1.02 26.08 37.46
N ASN A 167 2.31 26.22 37.16
CA ASN A 167 3.23 27.06 37.95
C ASN A 167 2.86 28.53 37.84
N GLY A 168 2.41 29.02 36.67
CA GLY A 168 1.92 30.36 36.45
C GLY A 168 0.66 30.68 37.28
N LEU A 169 -0.30 29.75 37.28
CA LEU A 169 -1.50 29.84 38.10
C LEU A 169 -1.17 29.80 39.58
N GLY A 170 -0.25 28.89 40.01
CA GLY A 170 0.21 28.84 41.40
C GLY A 170 0.84 30.14 41.91
N LYS A 171 1.63 30.79 41.04
CA LYS A 171 2.20 32.13 41.36
C LYS A 171 1.12 33.19 41.42
N ALA A 172 0.17 33.20 40.49
CA ALA A 172 -0.91 34.20 40.46
C ALA A 172 -1.86 34.10 41.67
N THR A 173 -2.11 32.87 42.15
CA THR A 173 -2.95 32.63 43.34
C THR A 173 -2.19 32.83 44.65
N GLY A 174 -0.86 32.55 44.66
CA GLY A 174 -0.02 32.69 45.86
C GLY A 174 0.29 34.14 46.23
N ASP A 175 0.22 35.08 45.29
CA ASP A 175 0.50 36.52 45.53
C ASP A 175 -0.71 37.26 46.14
N GLN A 176 -1.91 36.71 46.02
CA GLN A 176 -3.12 37.28 46.66
C GLN A 176 -3.18 37.06 48.18
N GLY A 177 -2.32 36.23 48.75
CA GLY A 177 -2.22 36.00 50.20
C GLY A 177 -1.35 36.95 50.97
N ARG A 178 -0.63 37.87 50.29
CA ARG A 178 0.30 38.83 50.95
C ARG A 178 -0.23 40.28 51.11
N LEU A 179 -1.47 40.52 50.76
CA LEU A 179 -2.12 41.82 50.94
C LEU A 179 -3.12 41.78 52.11
N ARG A 180 -2.63 41.41 53.29
CA ARG A 180 -3.31 41.68 54.60
C ARG A 180 -2.29 42.07 55.62
#